data_97ba89e20f5ee29d66b73613cfd33ca5
#
_entry.id   97ba89e20f5ee29d66b73613cfd33ca5
#
_cell.length_a   1.000
_cell.length_b   1.000
_cell.length_c   1.000
_cell.angle_alpha   90.00
_cell.angle_beta   90.00
_cell.angle_gamma   90.00
#
_symmetry.space_group_name_H-M   'P 1'
#
loop_
_entity.id
_entity.type
_entity.pdbx_description
1 polymer ?
#
loop_
_entity_poly.entity_id
_entity_poly.type
_entity_poly.pdbx_seq_one_letter_code
_entity_poly.pdbx_strand_id
1 'polypeptide(L)'
;MSNVQRPTFNSPRSSVLWKLLFFAIVAGYCLYYAPFGVNETDGGFLTGLAWQVLNGKTLYYDIVYVRPPLSVWLRALEIQFLPEQFAVLGERWIFYGKVALYSWLGAAVLAKGERRWQLAVFGFVVSAHCYPPMAWHTVDGILFAVMAAFFTHSKQGLNLLIAGTCLFCALLCKQSFYPLLPIIGVFLFLEKEARWKRIGWFFGGFALSFVLFFNYLRQNNLLDNFLKMTSGAASTAQAFQHGILDYFRITPALALPSILFLLPVAWWFWKGRNPRIALVAWSLWLFALVASFAAITWLRQDHTAPIAQSRVMFWVAVICILPSVLRLKAVGRISPSFLLLGISWCASVSWGYNFPMLFTTPWVLAGMEVTRVLEDASKPIRFPKPYRFLLLLSLLFTFRIAHEFVYRDGRRSEMDVHMGSIFPQLSGIYSDQETADLYLDLKKLATKYGPNFKTLPAFPQANYLTKTTPPFPLDWVVNRETNGDNTLIFKDLQEKKPVIFIQKYFRDKIESDPELEVTRLLFQRDKVVEETPHFWVVTNHDL
;
A
#
# COMPACT_ATOMS: atom_id res chain seq x y z
N MET A 1 2.04 35.37 -42.45
CA MET A 1 1.73 34.65 -41.19
C MET A 1 2.95 33.81 -40.83
N SER A 2 3.83 34.31 -39.98
CA SER A 2 5.11 33.70 -39.64
C SER A 2 4.89 32.55 -38.68
N ASN A 3 5.30 31.35 -39.09
CA ASN A 3 5.42 30.17 -38.23
C ASN A 3 6.48 30.44 -37.15
N VAL A 4 6.07 30.88 -35.97
CA VAL A 4 6.92 30.90 -34.79
C VAL A 4 7.02 29.47 -34.26
N GLN A 5 7.99 28.73 -34.74
CA GLN A 5 8.41 27.47 -34.12
C GLN A 5 8.89 27.79 -32.70
N ARG A 6 8.11 27.38 -31.69
CA ARG A 6 8.56 27.43 -30.31
C ARG A 6 9.78 26.50 -30.14
N PRO A 7 10.87 26.95 -29.54
CA PRO A 7 12.02 26.10 -29.31
C PRO A 7 11.61 24.95 -28.39
N THR A 8 11.64 23.73 -28.91
CA THR A 8 11.54 22.51 -28.13
C THR A 8 12.85 22.35 -27.34
N PHE A 9 12.84 22.72 -26.06
CA PHE A 9 13.93 22.45 -25.12
C PHE A 9 14.01 20.94 -24.81
N ASN A 10 14.26 20.11 -25.80
CA ASN A 10 14.61 18.70 -25.64
C ASN A 10 16.08 18.52 -25.94
N SER A 11 16.97 18.99 -25.05
CA SER A 11 18.38 18.63 -25.19
C SER A 11 18.55 17.16 -24.73
N PRO A 12 19.27 16.32 -25.48
CA PRO A 12 19.55 14.92 -25.07
C PRO A 12 20.20 14.83 -23.69
N ARG A 13 20.97 15.85 -23.32
CA ARG A 13 21.66 15.96 -22.03
C ARG A 13 20.71 16.05 -20.83
N SER A 14 19.61 16.78 -20.92
CA SER A 14 18.65 16.92 -19.82
C SER A 14 17.90 15.61 -19.52
N SER A 15 17.57 14.82 -20.54
CA SER A 15 16.94 13.50 -20.38
C SER A 15 17.86 12.50 -19.65
N VAL A 16 19.16 12.54 -19.90
CA VAL A 16 20.15 11.68 -19.22
C VAL A 16 20.26 12.06 -17.75
N LEU A 17 20.30 13.36 -17.44
CA LEU A 17 20.37 13.84 -16.06
C LEU A 17 19.18 13.35 -15.22
N TRP A 18 17.95 13.45 -15.74
CA TRP A 18 16.75 12.98 -15.04
C TRP A 18 16.72 11.46 -14.84
N LYS A 19 17.28 10.69 -15.77
CA LYS A 19 17.45 9.23 -15.60
C LYS A 19 18.41 8.95 -14.45
N LEU A 20 19.58 9.56 -14.46
CA LEU A 20 20.57 9.39 -13.40
C LEU A 20 20.01 9.80 -12.04
N LEU A 21 19.29 10.92 -11.98
CA LEU A 21 18.64 11.40 -10.77
C LEU A 21 17.60 10.37 -10.26
N PHE A 22 16.80 9.79 -11.15
CA PHE A 22 15.83 8.76 -10.75
C PHE A 22 16.51 7.57 -10.08
N PHE A 23 17.53 7.00 -10.71
CA PHE A 23 18.24 5.85 -10.13
C PHE A 23 19.02 6.22 -8.87
N ALA A 24 19.60 7.40 -8.81
CA ALA A 24 20.29 7.90 -7.61
C ALA A 24 19.32 8.07 -6.43
N ILE A 25 18.12 8.58 -6.66
CA ILE A 25 17.09 8.70 -5.63
C ILE A 25 16.63 7.32 -5.17
N VAL A 26 16.35 6.39 -6.08
CA VAL A 26 15.97 5.01 -5.71
C VAL A 26 17.06 4.35 -4.86
N ALA A 27 18.32 4.45 -5.30
CA ALA A 27 19.46 3.95 -4.53
C ALA A 27 19.57 4.62 -3.15
N GLY A 28 19.38 5.94 -3.09
CA GLY A 28 19.36 6.69 -1.84
C GLY A 28 18.28 6.18 -0.86
N TYR A 29 17.09 5.84 -1.35
CA TYR A 29 16.05 5.24 -0.52
C TYR A 29 16.40 3.83 -0.04
N CYS A 30 16.98 3.01 -0.90
CA CYS A 30 17.47 1.69 -0.52
C CYS A 30 18.57 1.74 0.54
N LEU A 31 19.46 2.74 0.48
CA LEU A 31 20.59 2.86 1.40
C LEU A 31 20.25 3.60 2.70
N TYR A 32 19.38 4.61 2.63
CA TYR A 32 19.11 5.50 3.76
C TYR A 32 17.80 5.22 4.48
N TYR A 33 16.71 4.85 3.78
CA TYR A 33 15.42 4.64 4.41
C TYR A 33 15.12 3.16 4.71
N ALA A 34 15.61 2.24 3.87
CA ALA A 34 15.38 0.82 4.08
C ALA A 34 15.94 0.26 5.40
N PRO A 35 17.07 0.73 5.93
CA PRO A 35 17.63 0.18 7.16
C PRO A 35 16.82 0.44 8.43
N PHE A 36 15.87 1.37 8.45
CA PHE A 36 15.26 1.83 9.70
C PHE A 36 13.86 1.27 9.95
N GLY A 37 13.64 0.91 11.22
CA GLY A 37 12.39 0.45 11.81
C GLY A 37 12.12 -1.03 11.64
N VAL A 38 11.43 -1.60 12.59
CA VAL A 38 10.89 -2.96 12.55
C VAL A 38 9.45 -2.91 13.04
N ASN A 39 8.57 -3.64 12.38
CA ASN A 39 7.20 -3.76 12.81
C ASN A 39 6.83 -5.23 13.01
N GLU A 40 6.52 -5.60 14.24
CA GLU A 40 6.20 -6.98 14.64
C GLU A 40 4.85 -7.45 14.12
N THR A 41 3.93 -6.53 13.81
CA THR A 41 2.58 -6.86 13.34
C THR A 41 2.47 -6.92 11.81
N ASP A 42 2.44 -5.76 11.13
CA ASP A 42 2.23 -5.72 9.66
C ASP A 42 3.47 -6.17 8.88
N GLY A 43 4.67 -5.82 9.37
CA GLY A 43 5.92 -6.02 8.65
C GLY A 43 6.27 -7.47 8.36
N GLY A 44 5.74 -8.42 9.13
CA GLY A 44 5.95 -9.84 8.92
C GLY A 44 4.77 -10.60 8.33
N PHE A 45 3.66 -9.94 8.00
CA PHE A 45 2.41 -10.62 7.65
C PHE A 45 2.55 -11.55 6.44
N LEU A 46 3.03 -11.04 5.31
CA LEU A 46 3.28 -11.89 4.14
C LEU A 46 4.45 -12.83 4.34
N THR A 47 5.46 -12.43 5.13
CA THR A 47 6.63 -13.28 5.44
C THR A 47 6.25 -14.51 6.26
N GLY A 48 5.37 -14.38 7.26
CA GLY A 48 4.86 -15.51 8.04
C GLY A 48 4.08 -16.51 7.18
N LEU A 49 3.15 -16.01 6.34
CA LEU A 49 2.39 -16.85 5.42
C LEU A 49 3.29 -17.55 4.39
N ALA A 50 4.23 -16.81 3.80
CA ALA A 50 5.21 -17.36 2.85
C ALA A 50 6.09 -18.42 3.50
N TRP A 51 6.50 -18.21 4.77
CA TRP A 51 7.25 -19.19 5.54
C TRP A 51 6.48 -20.49 5.76
N GLN A 52 5.17 -20.40 6.06
CA GLN A 52 4.32 -21.58 6.16
C GLN A 52 4.26 -22.36 4.83
N VAL A 53 4.10 -21.64 3.70
CA VAL A 53 4.12 -22.28 2.36
C VAL A 53 5.46 -22.94 2.09
N LEU A 54 6.58 -22.32 2.43
CA LEU A 54 7.93 -22.90 2.26
C LEU A 54 8.18 -24.11 3.16
N ASN A 55 7.45 -24.23 4.28
CA ASN A 55 7.43 -25.42 5.14
C ASN A 55 6.41 -26.48 4.70
N GLY A 56 5.91 -26.41 3.47
CA GLY A 56 5.07 -27.44 2.85
C GLY A 56 3.57 -27.30 3.13
N LYS A 57 3.13 -26.23 3.79
CA LYS A 57 1.70 -25.97 4.01
C LYS A 57 1.04 -25.35 2.77
N THR A 58 -0.19 -25.73 2.51
CA THR A 58 -0.98 -25.28 1.36
C THR A 58 -1.98 -24.20 1.76
N LEU A 59 -1.98 -23.07 1.03
CA LEU A 59 -3.00 -22.01 1.21
C LEU A 59 -4.41 -22.57 0.99
N TYR A 60 -5.35 -22.12 1.82
CA TYR A 60 -6.76 -22.52 1.81
C TYR A 60 -7.04 -23.96 2.26
N TYR A 61 -6.00 -24.75 2.55
CA TYR A 61 -6.13 -26.09 3.14
C TYR A 61 -5.53 -26.14 4.54
N ASP A 62 -4.22 -25.93 4.64
CA ASP A 62 -3.49 -25.88 5.92
C ASP A 62 -3.40 -24.47 6.50
N ILE A 63 -3.55 -23.45 5.64
CA ILE A 63 -3.41 -22.03 5.98
C ILE A 63 -4.74 -21.33 5.73
N VAL A 64 -5.29 -20.70 6.76
CA VAL A 64 -6.43 -19.80 6.63
C VAL A 64 -5.96 -18.47 6.04
N TYR A 65 -6.49 -18.11 4.89
CA TYR A 65 -6.12 -16.88 4.21
C TYR A 65 -7.31 -16.27 3.43
N VAL A 66 -7.74 -15.09 3.84
CA VAL A 66 -8.96 -14.44 3.34
C VAL A 66 -8.74 -13.59 2.09
N ARG A 67 -7.53 -13.63 1.51
CA ARG A 67 -7.17 -12.86 0.30
C ARG A 67 -6.71 -13.79 -0.82
N PRO A 68 -6.65 -13.32 -2.08
CA PRO A 68 -6.05 -14.08 -3.18
C PRO A 68 -4.55 -14.33 -2.96
N PRO A 69 -3.97 -15.39 -3.57
CA PRO A 69 -2.71 -15.99 -3.11
C PRO A 69 -1.43 -15.37 -3.65
N LEU A 70 -1.50 -14.55 -4.72
CA LEU A 70 -0.31 -14.21 -5.51
C LEU A 70 0.79 -13.51 -4.69
N SER A 71 0.43 -12.60 -3.79
CA SER A 71 1.44 -11.90 -2.99
C SER A 71 2.16 -12.82 -2.00
N VAL A 72 1.48 -13.85 -1.48
CA VAL A 72 2.13 -14.86 -0.63
C VAL A 72 3.13 -15.68 -1.44
N TRP A 73 2.76 -16.11 -2.65
CA TRP A 73 3.65 -16.86 -3.54
C TRP A 73 4.85 -16.03 -4.00
N LEU A 74 4.63 -14.74 -4.33
CA LEU A 74 5.73 -13.83 -4.65
C LEU A 74 6.68 -13.67 -3.47
N ARG A 75 6.14 -13.53 -2.26
CA ARG A 75 6.97 -13.43 -1.06
C ARG A 75 7.72 -14.72 -0.75
N ALA A 76 7.10 -15.88 -0.94
CA ALA A 76 7.79 -17.18 -0.82
C ALA A 76 8.96 -17.28 -1.81
N LEU A 77 8.75 -16.86 -3.05
CA LEU A 77 9.80 -16.79 -4.06
C LEU A 77 10.92 -15.82 -3.64
N GLU A 78 10.59 -14.62 -3.17
CA GLU A 78 11.57 -13.64 -2.69
C GLU A 78 12.45 -14.23 -1.57
N ILE A 79 11.85 -14.91 -0.57
CA ILE A 79 12.58 -15.54 0.54
C ILE A 79 13.58 -16.61 0.04
N GLN A 80 13.24 -17.37 -1.00
CA GLN A 80 14.14 -18.39 -1.56
C GLN A 80 15.39 -17.80 -2.22
N PHE A 81 15.29 -16.60 -2.79
CA PHE A 81 16.41 -15.96 -3.49
C PHE A 81 17.19 -14.95 -2.65
N LEU A 82 16.62 -14.45 -1.57
CA LEU A 82 17.30 -13.50 -0.68
C LEU A 82 18.27 -14.24 0.24
N PRO A 83 19.48 -13.67 0.48
CA PRO A 83 20.34 -14.16 1.53
C PRO A 83 19.65 -14.03 2.88
N GLU A 84 19.68 -15.10 3.66
CA GLU A 84 19.00 -15.11 4.96
C GLU A 84 19.40 -13.94 5.86
N GLN A 85 20.70 -13.64 5.92
CA GLN A 85 21.24 -12.57 6.77
C GLN A 85 20.68 -11.18 6.46
N PHE A 86 20.12 -10.96 5.28
CA PHE A 86 19.60 -9.65 4.85
C PHE A 86 18.17 -9.76 4.34
N ALA A 87 17.42 -10.76 4.79
CA ALA A 87 16.13 -11.07 4.22
C ALA A 87 15.13 -9.92 4.34
N VAL A 88 15.11 -9.21 5.50
CA VAL A 88 14.22 -8.07 5.71
C VAL A 88 14.73 -6.82 4.97
N LEU A 89 16.03 -6.57 4.94
CA LEU A 89 16.61 -5.47 4.17
C LEU A 89 16.39 -5.70 2.67
N GLY A 90 16.60 -6.91 2.18
CA GLY A 90 16.35 -7.31 0.78
C GLY A 90 14.89 -7.15 0.39
N GLU A 91 13.95 -7.52 1.26
CA GLU A 91 12.51 -7.27 1.09
C GLU A 91 12.22 -5.79 0.85
N ARG A 92 12.84 -4.90 1.62
CA ARG A 92 12.65 -3.45 1.50
C ARG A 92 13.27 -2.89 0.22
N TRP A 93 14.39 -3.44 -0.23
CA TRP A 93 14.95 -3.10 -1.53
C TRP A 93 14.03 -3.53 -2.68
N ILE A 94 13.44 -4.72 -2.58
CA ILE A 94 12.42 -5.19 -3.54
C ILE A 94 11.19 -4.26 -3.51
N PHE A 95 10.74 -3.84 -2.33
CA PHE A 95 9.66 -2.85 -2.20
C PHE A 95 9.99 -1.56 -2.97
N TYR A 96 11.15 -0.94 -2.73
CA TYR A 96 11.56 0.26 -3.47
C TYR A 96 11.74 0.01 -4.96
N GLY A 97 12.20 -1.16 -5.35
CA GLY A 97 12.25 -1.60 -6.76
C GLY A 97 10.86 -1.67 -7.41
N LYS A 98 9.88 -2.26 -6.73
CA LYS A 98 8.47 -2.30 -7.18
C LYS A 98 7.90 -0.88 -7.29
N VAL A 99 8.13 -0.02 -6.29
CA VAL A 99 7.72 1.40 -6.30
C VAL A 99 8.36 2.15 -7.46
N ALA A 100 9.64 1.97 -7.71
CA ALA A 100 10.34 2.59 -8.83
C ALA A 100 9.77 2.14 -10.18
N LEU A 101 9.54 0.84 -10.33
CA LEU A 101 9.03 0.28 -11.57
C LEU A 101 7.62 0.79 -11.89
N TYR A 102 6.68 0.75 -10.94
CA TYR A 102 5.33 1.23 -11.22
C TYR A 102 5.26 2.76 -11.37
N SER A 103 6.14 3.51 -10.69
CA SER A 103 6.24 4.95 -10.90
C SER A 103 6.75 5.30 -12.29
N TRP A 104 7.75 4.56 -12.78
CA TRP A 104 8.28 4.72 -14.14
C TRP A 104 7.25 4.30 -15.21
N LEU A 105 6.58 3.16 -15.04
CA LEU A 105 5.54 2.68 -15.96
C LEU A 105 4.36 3.65 -16.00
N GLY A 106 3.87 4.10 -14.85
CA GLY A 106 2.79 5.09 -14.78
C GLY A 106 3.16 6.41 -15.44
N ALA A 107 4.39 6.88 -15.24
CA ALA A 107 4.92 8.05 -15.94
C ALA A 107 5.01 7.83 -17.46
N ALA A 108 5.36 6.61 -17.90
CA ALA A 108 5.44 6.25 -19.31
C ALA A 108 4.06 6.18 -20.00
N VAL A 109 3.00 5.85 -19.25
CA VAL A 109 1.61 5.96 -19.73
C VAL A 109 1.22 7.40 -20.03
N LEU A 110 1.73 8.36 -19.24
CA LEU A 110 1.33 9.75 -19.27
C LEU A 110 2.21 10.61 -20.19
N ALA A 111 3.51 10.31 -20.29
CA ALA A 111 4.47 11.19 -20.94
C ALA A 111 5.60 10.44 -21.64
N LYS A 112 6.25 11.12 -22.59
CA LYS A 112 7.43 10.65 -23.31
C LYS A 112 8.65 11.52 -23.00
N GLY A 113 9.83 11.02 -23.33
CA GLY A 113 11.09 11.78 -23.24
C GLY A 113 11.45 12.19 -21.82
N GLU A 114 11.98 13.39 -21.65
CA GLU A 114 12.42 13.94 -20.38
C GLU A 114 11.31 14.01 -19.33
N ARG A 115 10.11 14.44 -19.73
CA ARG A 115 8.96 14.57 -18.83
C ARG A 115 8.56 13.26 -18.17
N ARG A 116 8.71 12.12 -18.85
CA ARG A 116 8.48 10.80 -18.26
C ARG A 116 9.37 10.60 -17.04
N TRP A 117 10.65 10.97 -17.13
CA TRP A 117 11.57 10.79 -16.03
C TRP A 117 11.31 11.76 -14.88
N GLN A 118 10.92 13.00 -15.18
CA GLN A 118 10.49 13.96 -14.15
C GLN A 118 9.27 13.43 -13.37
N LEU A 119 8.26 12.93 -14.08
CA LEU A 119 7.09 12.30 -13.46
C LEU A 119 7.45 11.05 -12.68
N ALA A 120 8.38 10.22 -13.19
CA ALA A 120 8.83 9.02 -12.49
C ALA A 120 9.54 9.36 -11.17
N VAL A 121 10.43 10.36 -11.14
CA VAL A 121 11.07 10.86 -9.92
C VAL A 121 10.00 11.31 -8.93
N PHE A 122 9.08 12.15 -9.37
CA PHE A 122 8.01 12.66 -8.51
C PHE A 122 7.11 11.54 -7.97
N GLY A 123 6.68 10.64 -8.85
CA GLY A 123 5.84 9.50 -8.50
C GLY A 123 6.52 8.56 -7.51
N PHE A 124 7.81 8.29 -7.69
CA PHE A 124 8.58 7.47 -6.77
C PHE A 124 8.67 8.11 -5.38
N VAL A 125 9.11 9.37 -5.28
CA VAL A 125 9.27 10.06 -3.99
C VAL A 125 7.95 10.11 -3.23
N VAL A 126 6.85 10.43 -3.91
CA VAL A 126 5.52 10.45 -3.28
C VAL A 126 5.13 9.06 -2.79
N SER A 127 5.26 8.03 -3.64
CA SER A 127 4.90 6.64 -3.30
C SER A 127 5.71 6.05 -2.17
N ALA A 128 7.02 6.27 -2.21
CA ALA A 128 7.93 5.71 -1.22
C ALA A 128 7.60 6.14 0.21
N HIS A 129 6.83 7.23 0.37
CA HIS A 129 6.39 7.73 1.66
C HIS A 129 4.92 7.45 2.01
N CYS A 130 4.15 6.86 1.10
CA CYS A 130 2.74 6.53 1.35
C CYS A 130 2.55 5.26 2.16
N TYR A 131 3.54 4.37 2.17
CA TYR A 131 3.45 3.08 2.83
C TYR A 131 4.81 2.66 3.41
N PRO A 132 4.83 1.93 4.54
CA PRO A 132 6.08 1.42 5.08
C PRO A 132 6.75 0.46 4.09
N PRO A 133 8.10 0.46 4.03
CA PRO A 133 8.84 -0.42 3.14
C PRO A 133 8.77 -1.87 3.60
N MET A 134 7.79 -2.61 3.13
CA MET A 134 7.59 -4.02 3.44
C MET A 134 6.88 -4.73 2.28
N ALA A 135 6.92 -6.06 2.25
CA ALA A 135 6.12 -6.84 1.33
C ALA A 135 4.64 -6.68 1.65
N TRP A 136 3.83 -6.27 0.66
CA TRP A 136 2.42 -6.05 0.87
C TRP A 136 1.59 -6.21 -0.41
N HIS A 137 0.48 -6.91 -0.28
CA HIS A 137 -0.39 -7.27 -1.41
C HIS A 137 -0.94 -6.06 -2.18
N THR A 138 -1.08 -4.89 -1.54
CA THR A 138 -1.52 -3.69 -2.26
C THR A 138 -0.42 -3.13 -3.16
N VAL A 139 0.85 -3.21 -2.73
CA VAL A 139 2.01 -2.78 -3.54
C VAL A 139 2.17 -3.67 -4.78
N ASP A 140 2.05 -4.98 -4.60
CA ASP A 140 2.07 -5.95 -5.70
C ASP A 140 0.91 -5.70 -6.68
N GLY A 141 -0.30 -5.51 -6.13
CA GLY A 141 -1.48 -5.20 -6.93
C GLY A 141 -1.35 -3.91 -7.75
N ILE A 142 -0.78 -2.84 -7.17
CA ILE A 142 -0.49 -1.59 -7.93
C ILE A 142 0.50 -1.86 -9.04
N LEU A 143 1.58 -2.60 -8.79
CA LEU A 143 2.57 -2.93 -9.80
C LEU A 143 1.93 -3.60 -11.01
N PHE A 144 1.19 -4.68 -10.78
CA PHE A 144 0.52 -5.40 -11.87
C PHE A 144 -0.58 -4.57 -12.54
N ALA A 145 -1.35 -3.78 -11.79
CA ALA A 145 -2.37 -2.90 -12.36
C ALA A 145 -1.76 -1.80 -13.24
N VAL A 146 -0.65 -1.20 -12.84
CA VAL A 146 0.06 -0.20 -13.65
C VAL A 146 0.71 -0.85 -14.88
N MET A 147 1.25 -2.06 -14.76
CA MET A 147 1.71 -2.85 -15.92
C MET A 147 0.55 -3.10 -16.90
N ALA A 148 -0.62 -3.51 -16.41
CA ALA A 148 -1.81 -3.69 -17.24
C ALA A 148 -2.18 -2.38 -17.97
N ALA A 149 -2.22 -1.25 -17.26
CA ALA A 149 -2.48 0.06 -17.85
C ALA A 149 -1.44 0.43 -18.91
N PHE A 150 -0.16 0.20 -18.66
CA PHE A 150 0.93 0.46 -19.60
C PHE A 150 0.78 -0.35 -20.89
N PHE A 151 0.60 -1.67 -20.78
CA PHE A 151 0.47 -2.54 -21.95
C PHE A 151 -0.86 -2.35 -22.70
N THR A 152 -1.92 -1.90 -22.02
CA THR A 152 -3.21 -1.55 -22.65
C THR A 152 -3.08 -0.43 -23.70
N HIS A 153 -2.08 0.46 -23.59
CA HIS A 153 -1.84 1.52 -24.57
C HIS A 153 -1.19 1.04 -25.87
N SER A 154 -0.72 -0.20 -25.91
CA SER A 154 -0.14 -0.78 -27.12
C SER A 154 -1.22 -1.16 -28.14
N LYS A 155 -0.86 -1.07 -29.42
CA LYS A 155 -1.68 -1.59 -30.53
C LYS A 155 -1.36 -3.07 -30.86
N GLN A 156 -0.29 -3.64 -30.30
CA GLN A 156 0.14 -5.01 -30.54
C GLN A 156 -0.68 -6.00 -29.72
N GLY A 157 -1.15 -7.08 -30.35
CA GLY A 157 -1.96 -8.11 -29.70
C GLY A 157 -1.26 -8.78 -28.50
N LEU A 158 0.04 -9.10 -28.64
CA LEU A 158 0.82 -9.68 -27.54
C LEU A 158 0.86 -8.79 -26.30
N ASN A 159 1.05 -7.48 -26.48
CA ASN A 159 1.05 -6.55 -25.34
C ASN A 159 -0.34 -6.47 -24.67
N LEU A 160 -1.41 -6.61 -25.45
CA LEU A 160 -2.77 -6.66 -24.88
C LEU A 160 -3.04 -7.97 -24.14
N LEU A 161 -2.50 -9.10 -24.62
CA LEU A 161 -2.51 -10.34 -23.85
C LEU A 161 -1.80 -10.17 -22.50
N ILE A 162 -0.58 -9.59 -22.53
CA ILE A 162 0.19 -9.30 -21.31
C ILE A 162 -0.60 -8.36 -20.39
N ALA A 163 -1.28 -7.34 -20.93
CA ALA A 163 -2.13 -6.45 -20.15
C ALA A 163 -3.25 -7.20 -19.41
N GLY A 164 -3.93 -8.13 -20.09
CA GLY A 164 -4.97 -8.97 -19.48
C GLY A 164 -4.42 -9.87 -18.39
N THR A 165 -3.29 -10.53 -18.63
CA THR A 165 -2.57 -11.35 -17.63
C THR A 165 -2.15 -10.51 -16.43
N CYS A 166 -1.57 -9.32 -16.64
CA CYS A 166 -1.17 -8.42 -15.55
C CYS A 166 -2.40 -7.96 -14.73
N LEU A 167 -3.52 -7.64 -15.38
CA LEU A 167 -4.74 -7.34 -14.64
C LEU A 167 -5.18 -8.50 -13.78
N PHE A 168 -5.19 -9.73 -14.31
CA PHE A 168 -5.54 -10.90 -13.52
C PHE A 168 -4.59 -11.09 -12.33
N CYS A 169 -3.28 -10.89 -12.52
CA CYS A 169 -2.31 -10.88 -11.41
C CYS A 169 -2.62 -9.81 -10.35
N ALA A 170 -3.04 -8.60 -10.75
CA ALA A 170 -3.46 -7.58 -9.78
C ALA A 170 -4.67 -8.04 -8.95
N LEU A 171 -5.65 -8.69 -9.58
CA LEU A 171 -6.81 -9.26 -8.90
C LEU A 171 -6.40 -10.40 -7.94
N LEU A 172 -5.40 -11.19 -8.31
CA LEU A 172 -4.85 -12.25 -7.46
C LEU A 172 -3.97 -11.73 -6.31
N CYS A 173 -3.61 -10.45 -6.28
CA CYS A 173 -2.96 -9.83 -5.13
C CYS A 173 -3.99 -9.41 -4.07
N LYS A 174 -5.13 -8.81 -4.46
CA LYS A 174 -6.12 -8.29 -3.51
C LYS A 174 -7.48 -8.04 -4.15
N GLN A 175 -8.56 -8.37 -3.43
CA GLN A 175 -9.94 -8.18 -3.90
C GLN A 175 -10.28 -6.73 -4.24
N SER A 176 -9.64 -5.74 -3.57
CA SER A 176 -9.89 -4.32 -3.85
C SER A 176 -9.58 -3.89 -5.29
N PHE A 177 -8.84 -4.72 -6.04
CA PHE A 177 -8.55 -4.48 -7.45
C PHE A 177 -9.61 -5.03 -8.42
N TYR A 178 -10.60 -5.80 -7.95
CA TYR A 178 -11.64 -6.37 -8.83
C TYR A 178 -12.36 -5.35 -9.70
N PRO A 179 -12.67 -4.11 -9.23
CA PRO A 179 -13.30 -3.09 -10.07
C PRO A 179 -12.46 -2.62 -11.26
N LEU A 180 -11.15 -2.92 -11.29
CA LEU A 180 -10.33 -2.56 -12.45
C LEU A 180 -10.73 -3.32 -13.72
N LEU A 181 -11.30 -4.52 -13.58
CA LEU A 181 -11.76 -5.29 -14.74
C LEU A 181 -12.83 -4.52 -15.54
N PRO A 182 -13.96 -4.09 -14.98
CA PRO A 182 -14.91 -3.27 -15.71
C PRO A 182 -14.35 -1.89 -16.09
N ILE A 183 -13.51 -1.25 -15.27
CA ILE A 183 -12.91 0.06 -15.58
C ILE A 183 -12.07 -0.03 -16.87
N ILE A 184 -11.17 -1.01 -16.98
CA ILE A 184 -10.33 -1.21 -18.17
C ILE A 184 -11.19 -1.68 -19.35
N GLY A 185 -12.19 -2.54 -19.10
CA GLY A 185 -13.15 -2.96 -20.12
C GLY A 185 -13.87 -1.79 -20.76
N VAL A 186 -14.40 -0.87 -19.96
CA VAL A 186 -15.04 0.37 -20.44
C VAL A 186 -14.04 1.25 -21.19
N PHE A 187 -12.82 1.40 -20.68
CA PHE A 187 -11.77 2.16 -21.35
C PHE A 187 -11.50 1.63 -22.77
N LEU A 188 -11.31 0.31 -22.91
CA LEU A 188 -11.08 -0.34 -24.21
C LEU A 188 -12.31 -0.24 -25.13
N PHE A 189 -13.52 -0.33 -24.56
CA PHE A 189 -14.76 -0.21 -25.31
C PHE A 189 -14.96 1.18 -25.91
N LEU A 190 -14.56 2.23 -25.21
CA LEU A 190 -14.69 3.62 -25.67
C LEU A 190 -13.63 4.02 -26.70
N GLU A 191 -12.55 3.24 -26.85
CA GLU A 191 -11.61 3.44 -27.94
C GLU A 191 -12.22 3.00 -29.29
N LYS A 192 -12.23 3.89 -30.28
CA LYS A 192 -12.87 3.62 -31.57
C LYS A 192 -12.03 2.71 -32.47
N GLU A 193 -10.70 2.82 -32.40
CA GLU A 193 -9.76 2.11 -33.28
C GLU A 193 -9.61 0.64 -32.89
N ALA A 194 -9.91 -0.27 -33.81
CA ALA A 194 -9.77 -1.74 -33.66
C ALA A 194 -10.36 -2.31 -32.35
N ARG A 195 -11.43 -1.71 -31.83
CA ARG A 195 -12.05 -1.98 -30.53
C ARG A 195 -12.19 -3.48 -30.23
N TRP A 196 -12.90 -4.23 -31.04
CA TRP A 196 -13.19 -5.64 -30.77
C TRP A 196 -11.95 -6.52 -30.80
N LYS A 197 -10.99 -6.23 -31.68
CA LYS A 197 -9.72 -6.95 -31.72
C LYS A 197 -8.92 -6.69 -30.44
N ARG A 198 -8.89 -5.47 -29.95
CA ARG A 198 -8.18 -5.11 -28.71
C ARG A 198 -8.83 -5.75 -27.48
N ILE A 199 -10.15 -5.70 -27.39
CA ILE A 199 -10.92 -6.37 -26.34
C ILE A 199 -10.64 -7.88 -26.38
N GLY A 200 -10.68 -8.50 -27.56
CA GLY A 200 -10.42 -9.95 -27.72
C GLY A 200 -9.03 -10.36 -27.21
N TRP A 201 -7.98 -9.64 -27.59
CA TRP A 201 -6.62 -9.93 -27.10
C TRP A 201 -6.49 -9.72 -25.58
N PHE A 202 -7.03 -8.63 -25.05
CA PHE A 202 -6.98 -8.33 -23.63
C PHE A 202 -7.72 -9.40 -22.80
N PHE A 203 -8.97 -9.68 -23.14
CA PHE A 203 -9.73 -10.70 -22.42
C PHE A 203 -9.22 -12.12 -22.69
N GLY A 204 -8.56 -12.37 -23.81
CA GLY A 204 -7.86 -13.61 -24.08
C GLY A 204 -6.73 -13.88 -23.08
N GLY A 205 -5.90 -12.88 -22.79
CA GLY A 205 -4.84 -12.98 -21.78
C GLY A 205 -5.41 -13.12 -20.37
N PHE A 206 -6.45 -12.36 -20.05
CA PHE A 206 -7.15 -12.49 -18.77
C PHE A 206 -7.77 -13.88 -18.58
N ALA A 207 -8.52 -14.36 -19.59
CA ALA A 207 -9.18 -15.67 -19.54
C ALA A 207 -8.19 -16.84 -19.46
N LEU A 208 -7.10 -16.77 -20.19
CA LEU A 208 -6.04 -17.79 -20.10
C LEU A 208 -5.50 -17.89 -18.67
N SER A 209 -5.16 -16.76 -18.07
CA SER A 209 -4.64 -16.71 -16.69
C SER A 209 -5.69 -17.18 -15.67
N PHE A 210 -6.95 -16.81 -15.87
CA PHE A 210 -8.07 -17.28 -15.05
C PHE A 210 -8.24 -18.79 -15.14
N VAL A 211 -8.23 -19.38 -16.35
CA VAL A 211 -8.37 -20.82 -16.56
C VAL A 211 -7.23 -21.58 -15.91
N LEU A 212 -5.99 -21.10 -16.04
CA LEU A 212 -4.83 -21.72 -15.40
C LEU A 212 -4.96 -21.72 -13.88
N PHE A 213 -5.34 -20.61 -13.29
CA PHE A 213 -5.55 -20.50 -11.83
C PHE A 213 -6.74 -21.35 -11.37
N PHE A 214 -7.85 -21.32 -12.08
CA PHE A 214 -9.02 -22.14 -11.77
C PHE A 214 -8.70 -23.64 -11.81
N ASN A 215 -7.98 -24.10 -12.84
CA ASN A 215 -7.52 -25.48 -12.94
C ASN A 215 -6.57 -25.85 -11.79
N TYR A 216 -5.67 -24.96 -11.40
CA TYR A 216 -4.80 -25.17 -10.23
C TYR A 216 -5.64 -25.41 -8.96
N LEU A 217 -6.62 -24.56 -8.68
CA LEU A 217 -7.50 -24.72 -7.52
C LEU A 217 -8.30 -26.03 -7.57
N ARG A 218 -8.81 -26.38 -8.74
CA ARG A 218 -9.60 -27.60 -8.93
C ARG A 218 -8.75 -28.88 -8.78
N GLN A 219 -7.58 -28.93 -9.40
CA GLN A 219 -6.69 -30.09 -9.35
C GLN A 219 -6.18 -30.38 -7.92
N ASN A 220 -6.02 -29.33 -7.12
CA ASN A 220 -5.57 -29.45 -5.72
C ASN A 220 -6.75 -29.50 -4.71
N ASN A 221 -8.00 -29.60 -5.16
CA ASN A 221 -9.20 -29.59 -4.31
C ASN A 221 -9.30 -28.35 -3.38
N LEU A 222 -8.83 -27.19 -3.84
CA LEU A 222 -8.80 -25.94 -3.07
C LEU A 222 -9.96 -25.00 -3.41
N LEU A 223 -10.74 -25.28 -4.45
CA LEU A 223 -11.70 -24.32 -4.99
C LEU A 223 -12.76 -23.90 -3.95
N ASP A 224 -13.38 -24.85 -3.27
CA ASP A 224 -14.44 -24.57 -2.30
C ASP A 224 -13.90 -23.78 -1.09
N ASN A 225 -12.74 -24.17 -0.58
CA ASN A 225 -12.09 -23.47 0.52
C ASN A 225 -11.65 -22.05 0.12
N PHE A 226 -11.07 -21.90 -1.08
CA PHE A 226 -10.74 -20.60 -1.64
C PHE A 226 -11.96 -19.69 -1.72
N LEU A 227 -13.07 -20.18 -2.28
CA LEU A 227 -14.30 -19.41 -2.38
C LEU A 227 -14.86 -19.09 -0.98
N LYS A 228 -14.94 -20.06 -0.06
CA LYS A 228 -15.40 -19.85 1.31
C LYS A 228 -14.58 -18.77 2.03
N MET A 229 -13.26 -18.87 2.00
CA MET A 229 -12.37 -17.96 2.73
C MET A 229 -12.35 -16.55 2.11
N THR A 230 -12.32 -16.45 0.78
CA THR A 230 -12.18 -15.15 0.11
C THR A 230 -13.51 -14.39 -0.08
N SER A 231 -14.66 -15.07 -0.09
CA SER A 231 -15.98 -14.44 -0.22
C SER A 231 -16.54 -13.91 1.09
N GLY A 232 -16.18 -14.54 2.23
CA GLY A 232 -16.61 -14.13 3.56
C GLY A 232 -15.85 -12.91 4.10
N ALA A 233 -14.70 -12.60 3.53
CA ALA A 233 -13.87 -11.49 3.98
C ALA A 233 -14.67 -10.20 4.02
N ALA A 234 -14.72 -9.62 5.20
CA ALA A 234 -15.40 -8.41 5.65
C ALA A 234 -16.00 -7.65 4.46
N SER A 235 -17.26 -7.75 4.30
CA SER A 235 -18.01 -7.55 3.08
C SER A 235 -17.31 -6.60 2.11
N THR A 236 -16.90 -7.12 0.96
CA THR A 236 -16.33 -6.30 -0.12
C THR A 236 -17.21 -5.05 -0.32
N ALA A 237 -18.51 -5.16 -0.08
CA ALA A 237 -19.46 -4.07 -0.04
C ALA A 237 -19.15 -3.02 1.04
N GLN A 238 -18.80 -3.41 2.27
CA GLN A 238 -18.41 -2.45 3.32
C GLN A 238 -17.10 -1.75 2.97
N ALA A 239 -16.12 -2.48 2.43
CA ALA A 239 -14.87 -1.87 1.99
C ALA A 239 -15.11 -0.82 0.89
N PHE A 240 -16.01 -1.09 -0.07
CA PHE A 240 -16.39 -0.11 -1.10
C PHE A 240 -17.20 1.04 -0.53
N GLN A 241 -18.13 0.80 0.37
CA GLN A 241 -18.90 1.85 1.04
C GLN A 241 -17.97 2.79 1.82
N HIS A 242 -17.04 2.28 2.62
CA HIS A 242 -16.02 3.08 3.30
C HIS A 242 -15.11 3.77 2.30
N GLY A 243 -14.65 3.10 1.27
CA GLY A 243 -13.81 3.66 0.21
C GLY A 243 -14.46 4.81 -0.56
N ILE A 244 -15.77 4.95 -0.56
CA ILE A 244 -16.49 6.09 -1.15
C ILE A 244 -16.78 7.17 -0.11
N LEU A 245 -17.35 6.81 1.03
CA LEU A 245 -17.83 7.75 2.04
C LEU A 245 -16.67 8.47 2.76
N ASP A 246 -15.59 7.76 3.04
CA ASP A 246 -14.47 8.33 3.79
C ASP A 246 -13.70 9.40 3.00
N TYR A 247 -13.83 9.42 1.66
CA TYR A 247 -13.31 10.54 0.83
C TYR A 247 -13.93 11.89 1.19
N PHE A 248 -15.16 11.88 1.72
CA PHE A 248 -15.89 13.09 2.08
C PHE A 248 -15.87 13.37 3.58
N ARG A 249 -15.25 12.51 4.40
CA ARG A 249 -15.13 12.74 5.84
C ARG A 249 -14.11 13.83 6.14
N ILE A 250 -14.62 14.97 6.59
CA ILE A 250 -13.83 16.04 7.21
C ILE A 250 -13.91 15.82 8.72
N THR A 251 -12.76 15.64 9.38
CA THR A 251 -12.77 15.53 10.85
C THR A 251 -13.28 16.81 11.48
N PRO A 252 -14.00 16.76 12.62
CA PRO A 252 -14.54 17.96 13.28
C PRO A 252 -13.47 19.03 13.54
N ALA A 253 -12.23 18.63 13.88
CA ALA A 253 -11.11 19.55 14.08
C ALA A 253 -10.71 20.35 12.83
N LEU A 254 -11.06 19.85 11.64
CA LEU A 254 -10.77 20.50 10.37
C LEU A 254 -12.00 21.15 9.75
N ALA A 255 -13.20 20.78 10.21
CA ALA A 255 -14.45 21.34 9.70
C ALA A 255 -14.52 22.86 9.97
N LEU A 256 -14.22 23.30 11.18
CA LEU A 256 -14.31 24.71 11.56
C LEU A 256 -13.34 25.61 10.77
N PRO A 257 -12.03 25.33 10.69
CA PRO A 257 -11.11 26.07 9.84
C PRO A 257 -11.52 26.03 8.36
N SER A 258 -12.03 24.89 7.88
CA SER A 258 -12.49 24.73 6.51
C SER A 258 -13.72 25.60 6.21
N ILE A 259 -14.71 25.64 7.08
CA ILE A 259 -15.91 26.47 6.94
C ILE A 259 -15.53 27.95 6.98
N LEU A 260 -14.72 28.37 7.95
CA LEU A 260 -14.26 29.75 8.10
C LEU A 260 -13.49 30.25 6.87
N PHE A 261 -12.80 29.36 6.18
CA PHE A 261 -12.05 29.71 4.97
C PHE A 261 -12.88 29.57 3.69
N LEU A 262 -13.79 28.59 3.62
CA LEU A 262 -14.66 28.38 2.47
C LEU A 262 -15.70 29.47 2.29
N LEU A 263 -16.26 30.04 3.37
CA LEU A 263 -17.26 31.10 3.29
C LEU A 263 -16.75 32.37 2.58
N PRO A 264 -15.58 32.92 2.91
CA PRO A 264 -15.01 34.05 2.17
C PRO A 264 -14.69 33.70 0.72
N VAL A 265 -14.21 32.46 0.46
CA VAL A 265 -13.89 31.96 -0.88
C VAL A 265 -15.15 31.82 -1.73
N ALA A 266 -16.21 31.22 -1.16
CA ALA A 266 -17.49 31.06 -1.85
C ALA A 266 -18.14 32.42 -2.15
N TRP A 267 -18.12 33.33 -1.15
CA TRP A 267 -18.62 34.67 -1.35
C TRP A 267 -17.86 35.46 -2.41
N TRP A 268 -16.55 35.33 -2.41
CA TRP A 268 -15.69 35.99 -3.38
C TRP A 268 -15.80 35.37 -4.80
N PHE A 269 -15.98 34.04 -4.90
CA PHE A 269 -16.32 33.35 -6.15
C PHE A 269 -17.65 33.87 -6.72
N TRP A 270 -18.63 34.09 -5.88
CA TRP A 270 -19.95 34.58 -6.29
C TRP A 270 -19.91 36.05 -6.77
N LYS A 271 -19.14 36.90 -6.12
CA LYS A 271 -19.03 38.33 -6.50
C LYS A 271 -17.90 38.63 -7.50
N GLY A 272 -16.81 37.88 -7.48
CA GLY A 272 -15.57 38.28 -8.15
C GLY A 272 -15.40 37.83 -9.60
N ARG A 273 -16.14 36.83 -10.07
CA ARG A 273 -16.12 36.27 -11.43
C ARG A 273 -14.74 35.94 -12.03
N ASN A 274 -13.65 35.96 -11.27
CA ASN A 274 -12.32 35.66 -11.77
C ASN A 274 -11.87 34.26 -11.36
N PRO A 275 -11.86 33.26 -12.29
CA PRO A 275 -11.56 31.87 -11.98
C PRO A 275 -10.11 31.66 -11.47
N ARG A 276 -9.18 32.56 -11.81
CA ARG A 276 -7.78 32.45 -11.37
C ARG A 276 -7.64 32.68 -9.86
N ILE A 277 -8.38 33.64 -9.36
CA ILE A 277 -8.31 34.01 -7.95
C ILE A 277 -9.05 32.97 -7.09
N ALA A 278 -10.18 32.41 -7.58
CA ALA A 278 -10.83 31.27 -6.95
C ALA A 278 -9.87 30.06 -6.83
N LEU A 279 -9.11 29.76 -7.89
CA LEU A 279 -8.11 28.69 -7.86
C LEU A 279 -7.02 28.93 -6.82
N VAL A 280 -6.50 30.16 -6.71
CA VAL A 280 -5.50 30.52 -5.67
C VAL A 280 -6.08 30.34 -4.28
N ALA A 281 -7.29 30.82 -4.04
CA ALA A 281 -7.95 30.71 -2.75
C ALA A 281 -8.21 29.25 -2.35
N TRP A 282 -8.67 28.40 -3.27
CA TRP A 282 -8.79 26.96 -3.06
C TRP A 282 -7.46 26.30 -2.76
N SER A 283 -6.41 26.68 -3.48
CA SER A 283 -5.06 26.12 -3.25
C SER A 283 -4.50 26.52 -1.88
N LEU A 284 -4.75 27.75 -1.42
CA LEU A 284 -4.39 28.22 -0.09
C LEU A 284 -5.13 27.44 1.00
N TRP A 285 -6.43 27.22 0.80
CA TRP A 285 -7.23 26.45 1.74
C TRP A 285 -6.76 25.00 1.84
N LEU A 286 -6.54 24.30 0.71
CA LEU A 286 -6.02 22.94 0.69
C LEU A 286 -4.63 22.86 1.30
N PHE A 287 -3.76 23.85 1.05
CA PHE A 287 -2.47 23.95 1.69
C PHE A 287 -2.61 24.11 3.22
N ALA A 288 -3.51 24.95 3.69
CA ALA A 288 -3.75 25.11 5.13
C ALA A 288 -4.24 23.81 5.78
N LEU A 289 -5.09 23.01 5.08
CA LEU A 289 -5.48 21.68 5.53
C LEU A 289 -4.28 20.74 5.60
N VAL A 290 -3.48 20.67 4.55
CA VAL A 290 -2.27 19.82 4.49
C VAL A 290 -1.31 20.20 5.61
N ALA A 291 -1.03 21.48 5.80
CA ALA A 291 -0.15 21.98 6.84
C ALA A 291 -0.68 21.68 8.25
N SER A 292 -1.99 21.82 8.47
CA SER A 292 -2.63 21.50 9.75
C SER A 292 -2.51 20.01 10.08
N PHE A 293 -2.74 19.11 9.13
CA PHE A 293 -2.53 17.68 9.31
C PHE A 293 -1.07 17.35 9.61
N ALA A 294 -0.14 17.93 8.84
CA ALA A 294 1.27 17.74 9.04
C ALA A 294 1.72 18.21 10.44
N ALA A 295 1.26 19.39 10.87
CA ALA A 295 1.57 19.91 12.18
C ALA A 295 1.00 19.05 13.32
N ILE A 296 -0.25 18.58 13.20
CA ILE A 296 -0.86 17.70 14.21
C ILE A 296 -0.10 16.39 14.31
N THR A 297 0.26 15.77 13.19
CA THR A 297 1.04 14.53 13.16
C THR A 297 2.39 14.72 13.81
N TRP A 298 3.08 15.82 13.50
CA TRP A 298 4.37 16.18 14.06
C TRP A 298 4.31 16.41 15.58
N LEU A 299 3.34 17.21 16.04
CA LEU A 299 3.20 17.55 17.47
C LEU A 299 2.79 16.36 18.32
N ARG A 300 2.03 15.41 17.78
CA ARG A 300 1.58 14.22 18.50
C ARG A 300 2.62 13.10 18.53
N GLN A 301 3.74 13.25 17.84
CA GLN A 301 4.74 12.19 17.69
C GLN A 301 4.10 10.86 17.26
N ASP A 302 3.25 10.93 16.24
CA ASP A 302 2.37 9.83 15.88
C ASP A 302 3.17 8.70 15.21
N HIS A 303 3.30 7.57 15.91
CA HIS A 303 3.93 6.33 15.42
C HIS A 303 3.20 5.72 14.20
N THR A 304 2.02 6.24 13.85
CA THR A 304 1.29 5.90 12.63
C THR A 304 1.61 6.86 11.47
N ALA A 305 2.78 7.46 11.45
CA ALA A 305 3.17 8.50 10.50
C ALA A 305 2.87 8.19 9.02
N PRO A 306 3.11 6.98 8.47
CA PRO A 306 2.72 6.67 7.09
C PRO A 306 1.22 6.75 6.84
N ILE A 307 0.37 6.37 7.80
CA ILE A 307 -1.09 6.49 7.68
C ILE A 307 -1.52 7.96 7.73
N ALA A 308 -0.95 8.73 8.67
CA ALA A 308 -1.19 10.17 8.75
C ALA A 308 -0.72 10.88 7.49
N GLN A 309 0.41 10.48 6.94
CA GLN A 309 0.97 10.97 5.70
C GLN A 309 0.09 10.65 4.49
N SER A 310 -0.56 9.48 4.46
CA SER A 310 -1.51 9.12 3.41
C SER A 310 -2.64 10.14 3.32
N ARG A 311 -3.12 10.65 4.46
CA ARG A 311 -4.13 11.74 4.50
C ARG A 311 -3.57 13.03 3.90
N VAL A 312 -2.35 13.39 4.26
CA VAL A 312 -1.67 14.57 3.68
C VAL A 312 -1.53 14.39 2.17
N MET A 313 -1.12 13.21 1.72
CA MET A 313 -0.96 12.88 0.30
C MET A 313 -2.27 12.95 -0.48
N PHE A 314 -3.39 12.59 0.10
CA PHE A 314 -4.68 12.79 -0.53
C PHE A 314 -4.94 14.27 -0.84
N TRP A 315 -4.76 15.14 0.12
CA TRP A 315 -4.98 16.56 -0.09
C TRP A 315 -4.02 17.12 -1.13
N VAL A 316 -2.76 16.64 -1.16
CA VAL A 316 -1.82 16.95 -2.24
C VAL A 316 -2.37 16.47 -3.59
N ALA A 317 -2.92 15.27 -3.65
CA ALA A 317 -3.55 14.75 -4.86
C ALA A 317 -4.77 15.58 -5.30
N VAL A 318 -5.61 16.00 -4.35
CA VAL A 318 -6.75 16.88 -4.61
C VAL A 318 -6.28 18.24 -5.16
N ILE A 319 -5.20 18.82 -4.61
CA ILE A 319 -4.59 20.05 -5.14
C ILE A 319 -4.16 19.84 -6.60
N CYS A 320 -3.55 18.71 -6.93
CA CYS A 320 -3.11 18.38 -8.29
C CYS A 320 -4.27 18.22 -9.28
N ILE A 321 -5.40 17.66 -8.84
CA ILE A 321 -6.53 17.31 -9.71
C ILE A 321 -7.57 18.43 -9.79
N LEU A 322 -7.67 19.28 -8.78
CA LEU A 322 -8.69 20.32 -8.70
C LEU A 322 -8.83 21.17 -9.97
N PRO A 323 -7.72 21.62 -10.61
CA PRO A 323 -7.83 22.40 -11.86
C PRO A 323 -8.50 21.62 -12.99
N SER A 324 -8.38 20.30 -12.98
CA SER A 324 -8.96 19.42 -14.00
C SER A 324 -10.46 19.22 -13.78
N VAL A 325 -10.87 19.06 -12.53
CA VAL A 325 -12.29 18.93 -12.15
C VAL A 325 -13.07 20.18 -12.54
N LEU A 326 -12.49 21.35 -12.37
CA LEU A 326 -13.10 22.64 -12.75
C LEU A 326 -13.31 22.80 -14.26
N ARG A 327 -12.75 21.91 -15.10
CA ARG A 327 -12.79 21.99 -16.55
C ARG A 327 -13.20 20.71 -17.27
N LEU A 328 -13.85 19.77 -16.59
CA LEU A 328 -14.27 18.48 -17.18
C LEU A 328 -15.05 18.60 -18.50
N LYS A 329 -15.70 19.75 -18.79
CA LYS A 329 -16.36 20.00 -20.07
C LYS A 329 -15.42 20.08 -21.28
N ALA A 330 -14.11 20.25 -21.07
CA ALA A 330 -13.13 20.42 -22.16
C ALA A 330 -12.41 19.11 -22.55
N VAL A 331 -12.55 18.02 -21.77
CA VAL A 331 -11.82 16.76 -21.96
C VAL A 331 -12.73 15.74 -22.65
N GLY A 332 -12.99 15.94 -23.93
CA GLY A 332 -13.82 15.03 -24.73
C GLY A 332 -13.19 13.67 -25.08
N ARG A 333 -12.09 13.27 -24.43
CA ARG A 333 -11.44 11.95 -24.55
C ARG A 333 -11.13 11.40 -23.18
N ILE A 334 -11.38 10.10 -22.99
CA ILE A 334 -10.92 9.39 -21.79
C ILE A 334 -9.40 9.33 -21.86
N SER A 335 -8.76 10.12 -21.02
CA SER A 335 -7.31 10.11 -20.89
C SER A 335 -6.85 8.84 -20.17
N PRO A 336 -5.69 8.25 -20.53
CA PRO A 336 -5.03 7.21 -19.74
C PRO A 336 -4.90 7.55 -18.24
N SER A 337 -4.88 8.81 -17.90
CA SER A 337 -4.88 9.31 -16.52
C SER A 337 -6.03 8.75 -15.69
N PHE A 338 -7.20 8.47 -16.29
CA PHE A 338 -8.33 7.88 -15.57
C PHE A 338 -8.09 6.43 -15.15
N LEU A 339 -7.29 5.66 -15.91
CA LEU A 339 -6.88 4.33 -15.48
C LEU A 339 -6.02 4.40 -14.21
N LEU A 340 -5.08 5.35 -14.17
CA LEU A 340 -4.25 5.55 -12.97
C LEU A 340 -5.06 6.04 -11.77
N LEU A 341 -6.09 6.87 -11.99
CA LEU A 341 -7.06 7.24 -10.96
C LEU A 341 -7.83 6.03 -10.44
N GLY A 342 -8.33 5.18 -11.34
CA GLY A 342 -9.01 3.94 -10.99
C GLY A 342 -8.11 2.99 -10.18
N ILE A 343 -6.85 2.83 -10.58
CA ILE A 343 -5.86 2.03 -9.85
C ILE A 343 -5.63 2.60 -8.45
N SER A 344 -5.45 3.90 -8.32
CA SER A 344 -5.25 4.56 -7.03
C SER A 344 -6.46 4.39 -6.11
N TRP A 345 -7.67 4.53 -6.65
CA TRP A 345 -8.89 4.30 -5.89
C TRP A 345 -8.99 2.84 -5.42
N CYS A 346 -8.80 1.86 -6.29
CA CYS A 346 -8.82 0.44 -5.95
C CYS A 346 -7.74 0.08 -4.90
N ALA A 347 -6.56 0.68 -4.99
CA ALA A 347 -5.50 0.51 -3.99
C ALA A 347 -5.88 1.11 -2.63
N SER A 348 -6.63 2.21 -2.62
CA SER A 348 -7.06 2.93 -1.41
C SER A 348 -8.23 2.24 -0.71
N VAL A 349 -9.11 1.56 -1.45
CA VAL A 349 -10.19 0.76 -0.89
C VAL A 349 -9.58 -0.45 -0.22
N SER A 350 -9.12 -0.27 1.01
CA SER A 350 -8.45 -1.30 1.78
C SER A 350 -9.29 -1.70 2.97
N TRP A 351 -9.39 -3.01 3.18
CA TRP A 351 -10.10 -3.57 4.29
C TRP A 351 -9.49 -3.12 5.64
N GLY A 352 -10.33 -2.57 6.51
CA GLY A 352 -9.94 -2.12 7.84
C GLY A 352 -9.28 -0.74 7.92
N TYR A 353 -9.13 -0.03 6.82
CA TYR A 353 -8.64 1.36 6.84
C TYR A 353 -9.78 2.35 6.63
N ASN A 354 -10.01 3.19 7.64
CA ASN A 354 -10.90 4.35 7.54
C ASN A 354 -10.28 5.49 6.72
N PHE A 355 -9.22 5.22 5.94
CA PHE A 355 -8.46 6.22 5.20
C PHE A 355 -8.34 5.81 3.75
N PRO A 356 -9.04 6.50 2.85
CA PRO A 356 -9.08 6.13 1.44
C PRO A 356 -7.79 6.35 0.66
N MET A 357 -6.63 6.55 1.33
CA MET A 357 -5.54 7.25 0.67
C MET A 357 -4.17 6.68 0.77
N LEU A 358 -4.06 5.49 1.26
CA LEU A 358 -2.87 4.69 1.03
C LEU A 358 -2.70 4.56 -0.48
N PHE A 359 -1.52 4.93 -1.03
CA PHE A 359 -1.21 4.75 -2.45
C PHE A 359 -1.78 5.79 -3.43
N THR A 360 -1.84 7.05 -3.03
CA THR A 360 -2.29 8.15 -3.90
C THR A 360 -1.35 8.47 -5.07
N THR A 361 -0.20 7.80 -5.21
CA THR A 361 0.79 8.10 -6.24
C THR A 361 0.25 8.09 -7.65
N PRO A 362 -0.45 7.03 -8.12
CA PRO A 362 -1.02 7.05 -9.46
C PRO A 362 -2.02 8.20 -9.62
N TRP A 363 -2.70 8.60 -8.56
CA TRP A 363 -3.63 9.73 -8.55
C TRP A 363 -2.91 11.08 -8.73
N VAL A 364 -1.82 11.29 -7.97
CA VAL A 364 -1.02 12.52 -8.09
C VAL A 364 -0.42 12.64 -9.49
N LEU A 365 0.13 11.55 -10.03
CA LEU A 365 0.65 11.51 -11.39
C LEU A 365 -0.42 11.84 -12.41
N ALA A 366 -1.59 11.21 -12.32
CA ALA A 366 -2.72 11.46 -13.20
C ALA A 366 -3.18 12.92 -13.12
N GLY A 367 -3.30 13.48 -11.93
CA GLY A 367 -3.69 14.86 -11.71
C GLY A 367 -2.72 15.87 -12.32
N MET A 368 -1.42 15.64 -12.17
CA MET A 368 -0.40 16.48 -12.80
C MET A 368 -0.48 16.47 -14.33
N GLU A 369 -0.75 15.30 -14.92
CA GLU A 369 -0.85 15.19 -16.38
C GLU A 369 -2.14 15.78 -16.91
N VAL A 370 -3.28 15.56 -16.25
CA VAL A 370 -4.55 16.21 -16.63
C VAL A 370 -4.42 17.72 -16.53
N THR A 371 -3.74 18.24 -15.49
CA THR A 371 -3.44 19.67 -15.37
C THR A 371 -2.65 20.19 -16.57
N ARG A 372 -1.63 19.44 -17.02
CA ARG A 372 -0.85 19.80 -18.20
C ARG A 372 -1.68 19.84 -19.49
N VAL A 373 -2.48 18.81 -19.71
CA VAL A 373 -3.35 18.73 -20.91
C VAL A 373 -4.30 19.92 -20.97
N LEU A 374 -4.79 20.39 -19.82
CA LEU A 374 -5.64 21.56 -19.75
C LEU A 374 -4.89 22.89 -19.97
N GLU A 375 -3.61 22.95 -19.56
CA GLU A 375 -2.74 24.10 -19.87
C GLU A 375 -2.47 24.22 -21.37
N ASP A 376 -2.34 23.09 -22.08
CA ASP A 376 -2.00 23.04 -23.51
C ASP A 376 -3.23 23.22 -24.41
N ALA A 377 -4.45 23.03 -23.92
CA ALA A 377 -5.67 23.11 -24.72
C ALA A 377 -6.14 24.57 -24.96
N SER A 378 -5.93 25.03 -26.17
CA SER A 378 -6.55 26.16 -26.93
C SER A 378 -6.66 27.57 -26.30
N LYS A 379 -6.53 27.78 -25.00
CA LYS A 379 -6.24 29.08 -24.36
C LYS A 379 -5.48 28.75 -23.06
N PRO A 380 -4.17 29.05 -23.00
CA PRO A 380 -3.37 28.65 -21.86
C PRO A 380 -3.89 29.33 -20.58
N ILE A 381 -4.55 28.58 -19.71
CA ILE A 381 -4.63 28.98 -18.32
C ILE A 381 -3.25 28.67 -17.75
N ARG A 382 -2.43 29.69 -17.71
CA ARG A 382 -1.21 29.64 -16.94
C ARG A 382 -1.61 29.55 -15.48
N PHE A 383 -1.34 28.39 -14.85
CA PHE A 383 -1.51 28.26 -13.41
C PHE A 383 -0.70 29.36 -12.72
N PRO A 384 -1.32 30.08 -11.77
CA PRO A 384 -0.61 31.11 -11.04
C PRO A 384 0.64 30.53 -10.38
N LYS A 385 1.75 31.27 -10.41
CA LYS A 385 3.00 30.84 -9.71
C LYS A 385 2.74 30.41 -8.25
N PRO A 386 1.87 31.08 -7.47
CA PRO A 386 1.50 30.66 -6.12
C PRO A 386 0.99 29.22 -6.03
N TYR A 387 0.21 28.73 -6.98
CA TYR A 387 -0.30 27.37 -6.98
C TYR A 387 0.84 26.32 -7.00
N ARG A 388 1.81 26.50 -7.89
CA ARG A 388 2.98 25.60 -7.99
C ARG A 388 3.84 25.65 -6.73
N PHE A 389 3.98 26.81 -6.14
CA PHE A 389 4.68 27.00 -4.88
C PHE A 389 3.98 26.30 -3.71
N LEU A 390 2.65 26.41 -3.60
CA LEU A 390 1.85 25.72 -2.59
C LEU A 390 1.92 24.21 -2.72
N LEU A 391 1.91 23.69 -3.95
CA LEU A 391 2.11 22.26 -4.21
C LEU A 391 3.49 21.80 -3.71
N LEU A 392 4.54 22.56 -4.04
CA LEU A 392 5.91 22.25 -3.57
C LEU A 392 5.99 22.28 -2.04
N LEU A 393 5.42 23.28 -1.37
CA LEU A 393 5.38 23.34 0.09
C LEU A 393 4.64 22.13 0.68
N SER A 394 3.50 21.73 0.10
CA SER A 394 2.75 20.55 0.54
C SER A 394 3.61 19.28 0.47
N LEU A 395 4.38 19.12 -0.62
CA LEU A 395 5.31 18.00 -0.77
C LEU A 395 6.46 18.04 0.24
N LEU A 396 7.00 19.21 0.52
CA LEU A 396 8.05 19.38 1.52
C LEU A 396 7.57 19.03 2.93
N PHE A 397 6.36 19.44 3.31
CA PHE A 397 5.77 19.03 4.59
C PHE A 397 5.59 17.52 4.68
N THR A 398 5.06 16.92 3.62
CA THR A 398 4.88 15.47 3.55
C THR A 398 6.20 14.74 3.68
N PHE A 399 7.21 15.17 2.94
CA PHE A 399 8.55 14.62 3.00
C PHE A 399 9.13 14.74 4.42
N ARG A 400 8.98 15.89 5.07
CA ARG A 400 9.52 16.12 6.42
C ARG A 400 8.95 15.14 7.45
N ILE A 401 7.64 14.89 7.42
CA ILE A 401 6.99 13.93 8.32
C ILE A 401 7.51 12.51 8.08
N ALA A 402 7.54 12.07 6.83
CA ALA A 402 8.00 10.73 6.48
C ALA A 402 9.50 10.52 6.71
N HIS A 403 10.27 11.61 6.67
CA HIS A 403 11.69 11.55 7.02
C HIS A 403 11.88 11.29 8.52
N GLU A 404 11.08 11.89 9.36
CA GLU A 404 11.23 11.79 10.82
C GLU A 404 10.71 10.48 11.38
N PHE A 405 9.48 10.11 11.04
CA PHE A 405 8.78 9.01 11.68
C PHE A 405 8.87 7.72 10.87
N VAL A 406 9.07 6.61 11.56
CA VAL A 406 8.96 5.26 11.01
C VAL A 406 7.66 4.60 11.49
N TYR A 407 7.04 3.83 10.62
CA TYR A 407 5.76 3.22 10.87
C TYR A 407 5.79 2.23 12.04
N ARG A 408 4.98 2.48 13.06
CA ARG A 408 4.85 1.65 14.27
C ARG A 408 6.17 1.36 14.96
N ASP A 409 7.10 2.27 14.80
CA ASP A 409 8.39 2.30 15.46
C ASP A 409 8.65 3.75 15.91
N GLY A 410 9.81 4.08 16.39
CA GLY A 410 10.14 5.40 16.89
C GLY A 410 10.47 6.43 15.81
N ARG A 411 11.16 7.47 16.24
CA ARG A 411 11.79 8.42 15.33
C ARG A 411 13.04 7.80 14.73
N ARG A 412 13.27 8.04 13.45
CA ARG A 412 14.47 7.54 12.75
C ARG A 412 15.77 7.92 13.45
N SER A 413 15.82 9.10 14.07
CA SER A 413 16.99 9.58 14.81
C SER A 413 17.25 8.83 16.12
N GLU A 414 16.29 8.07 16.62
CA GLU A 414 16.34 7.29 17.87
C GLU A 414 16.63 5.80 17.61
N MET A 415 16.71 5.40 16.33
CA MET A 415 16.94 4.01 15.91
C MET A 415 18.43 3.73 15.75
N ASP A 416 19.11 3.41 16.82
CA ASP A 416 20.54 3.14 16.84
C ASP A 416 20.91 1.68 17.17
N VAL A 417 19.92 0.85 17.54
CA VAL A 417 20.15 -0.55 17.88
C VAL A 417 20.13 -1.43 16.64
N HIS A 418 21.24 -2.12 16.35
CA HIS A 418 21.35 -3.05 15.23
C HIS A 418 20.66 -4.38 15.51
N MET A 419 19.55 -4.63 14.84
CA MET A 419 18.67 -5.79 15.05
C MET A 419 19.29 -7.14 14.61
N GLY A 420 20.29 -7.10 13.72
CA GLY A 420 21.01 -8.29 13.24
C GLY A 420 21.79 -9.03 14.34
N SER A 421 22.09 -8.39 15.46
CA SER A 421 22.68 -9.05 16.65
C SER A 421 21.68 -9.98 17.35
N ILE A 422 20.38 -9.73 17.19
CA ILE A 422 19.31 -10.54 17.77
C ILE A 422 18.95 -11.67 16.80
N PHE A 423 18.58 -11.31 15.56
CA PHE A 423 18.25 -12.28 14.52
C PHE A 423 19.01 -11.98 13.21
N PRO A 424 19.72 -12.94 12.63
CA PRO A 424 20.50 -12.73 11.39
C PRO A 424 19.66 -12.18 10.24
N GLN A 425 18.39 -12.55 10.14
CA GLN A 425 17.46 -12.10 9.10
C GLN A 425 17.21 -10.57 9.13
N LEU A 426 17.50 -9.94 10.28
CA LEU A 426 17.39 -8.50 10.50
C LEU A 426 18.73 -7.76 10.35
N SER A 427 19.77 -8.40 9.79
CA SER A 427 21.06 -7.72 9.55
C SER A 427 20.87 -6.51 8.65
N GLY A 428 21.52 -5.39 9.03
CA GLY A 428 21.38 -4.11 8.35
C GLY A 428 20.09 -3.36 8.67
N ILE A 429 19.30 -3.83 9.66
CA ILE A 429 18.12 -3.15 10.17
C ILE A 429 18.44 -2.55 11.55
N TYR A 430 17.98 -1.33 11.77
CA TYR A 430 18.10 -0.58 13.01
C TYR A 430 16.71 -0.22 13.55
N SER A 431 16.56 -0.30 14.87
CA SER A 431 15.33 0.06 15.59
C SER A 431 15.67 0.73 16.92
N ASP A 432 14.66 1.08 17.71
CA ASP A 432 14.87 1.59 19.06
C ASP A 432 15.12 0.45 20.07
N GLN A 433 15.51 0.82 21.27
CA GLN A 433 15.85 -0.13 22.34
C GLN A 433 14.63 -0.95 22.78
N GLU A 434 13.42 -0.35 22.88
CA GLU A 434 12.19 -1.02 23.31
C GLU A 434 11.83 -2.15 22.33
N THR A 435 11.88 -1.85 21.05
CA THR A 435 11.67 -2.85 19.99
C THR A 435 12.75 -3.94 20.01
N ALA A 436 14.01 -3.59 20.22
CA ALA A 436 15.10 -4.56 20.33
C ALA A 436 14.90 -5.51 21.52
N ASP A 437 14.45 -5.00 22.66
CA ASP A 437 14.17 -5.79 23.86
C ASP A 437 12.99 -6.74 23.65
N LEU A 438 11.94 -6.32 22.94
CA LEU A 438 10.83 -7.19 22.52
C LEU A 438 11.32 -8.40 21.70
N TYR A 439 12.19 -8.15 20.70
CA TYR A 439 12.74 -9.22 19.85
C TYR A 439 13.72 -10.13 20.62
N LEU A 440 14.46 -9.56 21.57
CA LEU A 440 15.35 -10.33 22.45
C LEU A 440 14.55 -11.24 23.38
N ASP A 441 13.44 -10.76 23.96
CA ASP A 441 12.54 -11.56 24.77
C ASP A 441 11.94 -12.71 23.96
N LEU A 442 11.48 -12.45 22.74
CA LEU A 442 11.01 -13.50 21.81
C LEU A 442 12.09 -14.57 21.60
N LYS A 443 13.33 -14.17 21.35
CA LYS A 443 14.46 -15.11 21.13
C LYS A 443 14.71 -15.97 22.37
N LYS A 444 14.75 -15.36 23.56
CA LYS A 444 14.94 -16.06 24.84
C LYS A 444 13.82 -17.08 25.08
N LEU A 445 12.56 -16.67 24.90
CA LEU A 445 11.40 -17.54 25.10
C LEU A 445 11.38 -18.69 24.09
N ALA A 446 11.61 -18.43 22.81
CA ALA A 446 11.68 -19.47 21.79
C ALA A 446 12.82 -20.47 22.05
N THR A 447 13.96 -20.01 22.54
CA THR A 447 15.08 -20.88 22.93
C THR A 447 14.73 -21.75 24.16
N LYS A 448 14.03 -21.17 25.16
CA LYS A 448 13.65 -21.86 26.38
C LYS A 448 12.56 -22.90 26.17
N TYR A 449 11.50 -22.56 25.42
CA TYR A 449 10.31 -23.39 25.26
C TYR A 449 10.35 -24.30 24.03
N GLY A 450 11.36 -24.13 23.18
CA GLY A 450 11.55 -24.96 21.98
C GLY A 450 10.69 -24.54 20.79
N PRO A 451 10.60 -25.39 19.74
CA PRO A 451 10.06 -24.99 18.44
C PRO A 451 8.52 -24.93 18.39
N ASN A 452 7.82 -25.57 19.35
CA ASN A 452 6.36 -25.63 19.35
C ASN A 452 5.74 -24.47 20.14
N PHE A 453 5.82 -23.27 19.58
CA PHE A 453 5.24 -22.09 20.19
C PHE A 453 4.45 -21.25 19.18
N LYS A 454 3.58 -20.36 19.70
CA LYS A 454 2.87 -19.34 18.92
C LYS A 454 2.83 -18.02 19.68
N THR A 455 3.06 -16.93 18.97
CA THR A 455 2.86 -15.57 19.49
C THR A 455 1.45 -15.07 19.15
N LEU A 456 0.78 -14.45 20.12
CA LEU A 456 -0.57 -13.89 19.99
C LEU A 456 -0.61 -12.43 20.43
N PRO A 457 -1.50 -11.61 19.84
CA PRO A 457 -2.38 -11.93 18.69
C PRO A 457 -1.70 -11.77 17.33
N ALA A 458 -0.60 -11.03 17.22
CA ALA A 458 -0.10 -10.61 15.93
C ALA A 458 1.43 -10.37 15.90
N PHE A 459 2.20 -11.46 15.78
CA PHE A 459 3.64 -11.39 15.53
C PHE A 459 4.00 -12.41 14.43
N PRO A 460 3.55 -12.17 13.18
CA PRO A 460 3.57 -13.18 12.13
C PRO A 460 4.97 -13.62 11.71
N GLN A 461 5.99 -12.79 11.85
CA GLN A 461 7.37 -13.18 11.52
C GLN A 461 8.09 -13.97 12.62
N ALA A 462 7.49 -14.19 13.80
CA ALA A 462 8.16 -14.83 14.93
C ALA A 462 8.73 -16.21 14.57
N ASN A 463 7.91 -17.06 13.93
CA ASN A 463 8.34 -18.40 13.52
C ASN A 463 9.38 -18.37 12.37
N TYR A 464 9.30 -17.40 11.47
CA TYR A 464 10.33 -17.19 10.44
C TYR A 464 11.68 -16.82 11.06
N LEU A 465 11.71 -15.86 11.98
CA LEU A 465 12.93 -15.39 12.65
C LEU A 465 13.59 -16.49 13.48
N THR A 466 12.78 -17.31 14.17
CA THR A 466 13.25 -18.42 14.99
C THR A 466 13.45 -19.72 14.21
N LYS A 467 13.15 -19.74 12.91
CA LYS A 467 13.21 -20.93 12.04
C LYS A 467 12.39 -22.11 12.54
N THR A 468 11.25 -21.82 13.11
CA THR A 468 10.31 -22.83 13.60
C THR A 468 9.10 -22.94 12.69
N THR A 469 8.40 -24.07 12.72
CA THR A 469 7.17 -24.25 11.95
C THR A 469 5.98 -23.73 12.76
N PRO A 470 5.18 -22.76 12.24
CA PRO A 470 4.02 -22.27 12.96
C PRO A 470 3.02 -23.38 13.25
N PRO A 471 2.58 -23.58 14.51
CA PRO A 471 1.60 -24.61 14.86
C PRO A 471 0.19 -24.28 14.34
N PHE A 472 -0.15 -23.01 14.19
CA PHE A 472 -1.48 -22.56 13.77
C PHE A 472 -1.63 -22.35 12.25
N PRO A 473 -2.88 -22.36 11.73
CA PRO A 473 -3.15 -22.14 10.32
C PRO A 473 -3.00 -20.68 9.88
N LEU A 474 -2.78 -19.76 10.82
CA LEU A 474 -2.54 -18.35 10.50
C LEU A 474 -1.66 -17.68 11.57
N ASP A 475 -1.07 -16.53 11.20
CA ASP A 475 -0.14 -15.80 12.05
C ASP A 475 -0.75 -14.55 12.70
N TRP A 476 -1.78 -13.97 12.11
CA TRP A 476 -2.64 -12.96 12.71
C TRP A 476 -3.91 -13.62 13.24
N VAL A 477 -3.92 -13.92 14.54
CA VAL A 477 -5.04 -14.61 15.19
C VAL A 477 -6.06 -13.56 15.63
N VAL A 478 -6.79 -13.04 14.65
CA VAL A 478 -7.88 -12.06 14.83
C VAL A 478 -9.11 -12.50 14.05
N ASN A 479 -10.31 -12.25 14.58
CA ASN A 479 -11.56 -12.75 14.02
C ASN A 479 -11.79 -12.36 12.56
N ARG A 480 -11.37 -11.18 12.13
CA ARG A 480 -11.47 -10.75 10.73
C ARG A 480 -10.61 -11.58 9.76
N GLU A 481 -9.52 -12.19 10.21
CA GLU A 481 -8.67 -13.04 9.36
C GLU A 481 -9.18 -14.49 9.29
N THR A 482 -10.12 -14.87 10.15
CA THR A 482 -10.80 -16.16 10.13
C THR A 482 -12.26 -16.07 9.65
N ASN A 483 -12.77 -14.88 9.34
CA ASN A 483 -14.21 -14.62 9.15
C ASN A 483 -15.07 -15.04 10.36
N GLY A 484 -14.49 -15.03 11.56
CA GLY A 484 -15.11 -15.49 12.81
C GLY A 484 -15.13 -17.01 13.00
N ASP A 485 -14.58 -17.80 12.07
CA ASP A 485 -14.48 -19.26 12.18
C ASP A 485 -13.10 -19.65 12.78
N ASN A 486 -13.04 -19.76 14.08
CA ASN A 486 -11.82 -20.11 14.83
C ASN A 486 -11.64 -21.63 15.06
N THR A 487 -12.49 -22.47 14.43
CA THR A 487 -12.52 -23.94 14.65
C THR A 487 -11.16 -24.60 14.41
N LEU A 488 -10.48 -24.24 13.32
CA LEU A 488 -9.16 -24.81 13.02
C LEU A 488 -8.09 -24.40 14.03
N ILE A 489 -8.18 -23.19 14.60
CA ILE A 489 -7.25 -22.73 15.63
C ILE A 489 -7.45 -23.52 16.92
N PHE A 490 -8.70 -23.70 17.35
CA PHE A 490 -9.01 -24.48 18.56
C PHE A 490 -8.63 -25.96 18.40
N LYS A 491 -8.85 -26.54 17.22
CA LYS A 491 -8.37 -27.88 16.90
C LYS A 491 -6.85 -27.98 17.04
N ASP A 492 -6.09 -27.07 16.43
CA ASP A 492 -4.63 -27.05 16.50
C ASP A 492 -4.12 -26.82 17.92
N LEU A 493 -4.82 -26.03 18.73
CA LEU A 493 -4.51 -25.86 20.16
C LEU A 493 -4.61 -27.17 20.93
N GLN A 494 -5.70 -27.94 20.72
CA GLN A 494 -5.91 -29.22 21.38
C GLN A 494 -4.95 -30.31 20.93
N GLU A 495 -4.70 -30.40 19.63
CA GLU A 495 -3.87 -31.46 19.04
C GLU A 495 -2.37 -31.21 19.24
N LYS A 496 -1.91 -29.96 19.03
CA LYS A 496 -0.48 -29.61 19.01
C LYS A 496 0.04 -29.08 20.34
N LYS A 497 -0.85 -28.59 21.20
CA LYS A 497 -0.55 -28.03 22.53
C LYS A 497 0.68 -27.09 22.54
N PRO A 498 0.70 -26.05 21.68
CA PRO A 498 1.85 -25.14 21.63
C PRO A 498 1.95 -24.30 22.89
N VAL A 499 3.16 -23.86 23.23
CA VAL A 499 3.33 -22.79 24.21
C VAL A 499 2.93 -21.45 23.57
N ILE A 500 2.13 -20.65 24.28
CA ILE A 500 1.63 -19.39 23.73
C ILE A 500 2.33 -18.21 24.39
N PHE A 501 2.87 -17.32 23.58
CA PHE A 501 3.44 -16.04 24.01
C PHE A 501 2.46 -14.91 23.68
N ILE A 502 1.76 -14.39 24.69
CA ILE A 502 0.77 -13.33 24.55
C ILE A 502 1.47 -11.98 24.69
N GLN A 503 1.37 -11.13 23.67
CA GLN A 503 1.99 -9.80 23.65
C GLN A 503 1.29 -8.85 24.64
N LYS A 504 2.05 -8.29 25.58
CA LYS A 504 1.55 -7.32 26.57
C LYS A 504 1.11 -5.99 25.97
N TYR A 505 1.63 -5.63 24.81
CA TYR A 505 1.20 -4.46 24.04
C TYR A 505 -0.32 -4.42 23.82
N PHE A 506 -0.98 -5.57 23.74
CA PHE A 506 -2.43 -5.67 23.54
C PHE A 506 -3.24 -5.75 24.85
N ARG A 507 -2.62 -5.61 26.02
CA ARG A 507 -3.25 -5.77 27.34
C ARG A 507 -4.62 -5.10 27.45
N ASP A 508 -4.68 -3.80 27.17
CA ASP A 508 -5.90 -3.00 27.32
C ASP A 508 -6.99 -3.34 26.28
N LYS A 509 -6.64 -4.09 25.24
CA LYS A 509 -7.55 -4.50 24.15
C LYS A 509 -8.01 -5.94 24.30
N ILE A 510 -7.29 -6.80 25.02
CA ILE A 510 -7.61 -8.24 25.12
C ILE A 510 -9.04 -8.47 25.60
N GLU A 511 -9.51 -7.70 26.57
CA GLU A 511 -10.87 -7.86 27.12
C GLU A 511 -11.95 -7.16 26.30
N SER A 512 -11.63 -6.02 25.69
CA SER A 512 -12.60 -5.13 25.05
C SER A 512 -12.73 -5.31 23.54
N ASP A 513 -11.70 -5.80 22.86
CA ASP A 513 -11.69 -5.93 21.40
C ASP A 513 -12.24 -7.30 20.96
N PRO A 514 -13.39 -7.35 20.27
CA PRO A 514 -13.98 -8.61 19.79
C PRO A 514 -13.07 -9.33 18.78
N GLU A 515 -12.15 -8.62 18.14
CA GLU A 515 -11.17 -9.21 17.21
C GLU A 515 -10.19 -10.17 17.90
N LEU A 516 -9.98 -10.02 19.23
CA LEU A 516 -9.01 -10.77 20.02
C LEU A 516 -9.62 -11.94 20.81
N GLU A 517 -10.70 -12.52 20.33
CA GLU A 517 -11.45 -13.59 21.02
C GLU A 517 -10.56 -14.77 21.46
N VAL A 518 -9.76 -15.34 20.54
CA VAL A 518 -8.88 -16.47 20.83
C VAL A 518 -7.85 -16.09 21.91
N THR A 519 -7.23 -14.93 21.78
CA THR A 519 -6.24 -14.44 22.75
C THR A 519 -6.87 -14.25 24.13
N ARG A 520 -8.08 -13.68 24.20
CA ARG A 520 -8.84 -13.48 25.43
C ARG A 520 -9.19 -14.81 26.11
N LEU A 521 -9.69 -15.79 25.35
CA LEU A 521 -10.04 -17.10 25.90
C LEU A 521 -8.82 -17.80 26.52
N LEU A 522 -7.68 -17.77 25.84
CA LEU A 522 -6.45 -18.36 26.35
C LEU A 522 -5.93 -17.61 27.57
N PHE A 523 -5.97 -16.29 27.58
CA PHE A 523 -5.52 -15.48 28.70
C PHE A 523 -6.36 -15.68 29.97
N GLN A 524 -7.66 -15.94 29.82
CA GLN A 524 -8.59 -16.15 30.94
C GLN A 524 -8.57 -17.58 31.50
N ARG A 525 -8.29 -18.58 30.66
CA ARG A 525 -8.40 -20.00 31.03
C ARG A 525 -7.07 -20.64 31.34
N ASP A 526 -6.03 -20.25 30.64
CA ASP A 526 -4.72 -20.88 30.75
C ASP A 526 -3.86 -20.27 31.86
N LYS A 527 -3.01 -21.10 32.45
CA LYS A 527 -2.11 -20.64 33.49
C LYS A 527 -0.93 -19.88 32.91
N VAL A 528 -0.72 -18.65 33.36
CA VAL A 528 0.53 -17.91 33.12
C VAL A 528 1.66 -18.59 33.90
N VAL A 529 2.60 -19.17 33.18
CA VAL A 529 3.74 -19.89 33.75
C VAL A 529 5.01 -19.05 33.83
N GLU A 530 5.09 -18.01 33.03
CA GLU A 530 6.19 -17.04 33.00
C GLU A 530 5.72 -15.69 32.50
N GLU A 531 6.38 -14.65 32.98
CA GLU A 531 6.12 -13.28 32.58
C GLU A 531 7.44 -12.57 32.25
N THR A 532 7.52 -11.94 31.09
CA THR A 532 8.62 -11.06 30.69
C THR A 532 8.10 -9.62 30.55
N PRO A 533 8.94 -8.62 30.34
CA PRO A 533 8.48 -7.26 30.04
C PRO A 533 7.46 -7.20 28.88
N HIS A 534 7.61 -8.04 27.85
CA HIS A 534 6.82 -7.95 26.62
C HIS A 534 5.80 -9.08 26.44
N PHE A 535 5.92 -10.22 27.15
CA PHE A 535 5.05 -11.37 26.96
C PHE A 535 4.57 -11.97 28.27
N TRP A 536 3.33 -12.51 28.23
CA TRP A 536 2.89 -13.57 29.13
C TRP A 536 3.03 -14.91 28.41
N VAL A 537 3.59 -15.88 29.09
CA VAL A 537 3.71 -17.25 28.60
C VAL A 537 2.62 -18.08 29.22
N VAL A 538 1.76 -18.67 28.39
CA VAL A 538 0.69 -19.55 28.87
C VAL A 538 0.82 -20.95 28.29
N THR A 539 0.43 -21.95 29.10
CA THR A 539 0.45 -23.36 28.77
C THR A 539 -0.79 -24.04 29.34
N ASN A 540 -1.06 -25.25 28.94
CA ASN A 540 -2.12 -26.10 29.48
C ASN A 540 -3.50 -25.74 28.88
N HIS A 541 -3.64 -25.92 27.60
CA HIS A 541 -4.85 -25.58 26.81
C HIS A 541 -5.94 -26.64 26.98
N ASP A 542 -6.54 -26.75 28.17
CA ASP A 542 -7.72 -27.56 28.42
C ASP A 542 -8.98 -26.78 27.93
N LEU A 543 -9.22 -26.84 26.62
CA LEU A 543 -10.34 -26.17 25.94
C LEU A 543 -11.58 -27.08 25.90
#